data_e2913f862ac2c93c033f7a147e7afb44
#
_entry.id   e2913f862ac2c93c033f7a147e7afb44
#
_cell.length_a   1.000
_cell.length_b   1.000
_cell.length_c   1.000
_cell.angle_alpha   90.00
_cell.angle_beta   90.00
_cell.angle_gamma   90.00
#
_symmetry.space_group_name_H-M   'P 1'
#
loop_
_entity.id
_entity.type
_entity.pdbx_description
1 polymer ?
#
loop_
_entity_poly.entity_id
_entity_poly.type
_entity_poly.pdbx_seq_one_letter_code
_entity_poly.pdbx_strand_id
1 'polypeptide(L)' 'MRPNIEFIRKEMERRKWTGNQLAMKMGVSRMEVSRILRGKRIGGKKCIGGLIKAFPDVELKDLFFLN' A
#
# COMPACT_ATOMS: atom_id res chain seq x y z
N MET A 1 -0.46 1.52 13.54
CA MET A 1 -0.84 2.02 12.22
C MET A 1 -0.93 0.86 11.24
N ARG A 2 -2.08 0.66 10.64
CA ARG A 2 -2.31 -0.44 9.71
C ARG A 2 -2.74 0.09 8.36
N PRO A 3 -2.29 -0.54 7.25
CA PRO A 3 -2.75 -0.12 5.92
C PRO A 3 -4.26 -0.33 5.77
N ASN A 4 -4.91 0.64 5.14
CA ASN A 4 -6.31 0.50 4.76
C ASN A 4 -6.36 -0.24 3.42
N ILE A 5 -6.44 -1.55 3.49
CA ILE A 5 -6.33 -2.42 2.30
C ILE A 5 -7.43 -2.12 1.29
N GLU A 6 -8.64 -1.91 1.78
CA GLU A 6 -9.77 -1.62 0.88
C GLU A 6 -9.53 -0.34 0.10
N PHE A 7 -9.06 0.71 0.78
CA PHE A 7 -8.74 1.98 0.12
C PHE A 7 -7.62 1.79 -0.91
N ILE A 8 -6.57 1.05 -0.53
CA ILE A 8 -5.44 0.81 -1.42
C ILE A 8 -5.90 0.06 -2.67
N ARG A 9 -6.73 -0.97 -2.53
CA ARG A 9 -7.24 -1.71 -3.69
C ARG A 9 -8.05 -0.82 -4.61
N LYS A 10 -8.89 0.05 -4.06
CA LYS A 10 -9.68 1.00 -4.85
C LYS A 10 -8.80 1.97 -5.60
N GLU A 11 -7.75 2.46 -4.96
CA GLU A 11 -6.80 3.37 -5.62
C GLU A 11 -6.02 2.69 -6.72
N MET A 12 -5.62 1.44 -6.49
CA MET A 12 -4.96 0.66 -7.53
C MET A 12 -5.86 0.51 -8.75
N GLU A 13 -7.13 0.17 -8.51
CA GLU A 13 -8.10 0.01 -9.58
C GLU A 13 -8.33 1.31 -10.32
N ARG A 14 -8.49 2.41 -9.59
CA ARG A 14 -8.68 3.73 -10.19
C ARG A 14 -7.50 4.15 -11.04
N ARG A 15 -6.28 3.84 -10.59
CA ARG A 15 -5.04 4.18 -11.31
C ARG A 15 -4.64 3.11 -12.30
N LYS A 16 -5.38 2.02 -12.35
CA LYS A 16 -5.07 0.87 -13.21
C LYS A 16 -3.70 0.28 -12.91
N TRP A 17 -3.36 0.20 -11.64
CA TRP A 17 -2.10 -0.39 -11.18
C TRP A 17 -2.29 -1.86 -10.88
N THR A 18 -1.37 -2.69 -11.40
CA THR A 18 -1.27 -4.10 -11.03
C THR A 18 -0.44 -4.21 -9.75
N GLY A 19 -0.42 -5.42 -9.16
CA GLY A 19 0.45 -5.68 -8.02
C GLY A 19 1.92 -5.42 -8.33
N ASN A 20 2.36 -5.74 -9.55
CA ASN A 20 3.73 -5.45 -9.98
C ASN A 20 4.00 -3.95 -10.00
N GLN A 21 3.06 -3.18 -10.51
CA GLN A 21 3.22 -1.72 -10.57
C GLN A 21 3.26 -1.11 -9.18
N LEU A 22 2.40 -1.58 -8.29
CA LEU A 22 2.44 -1.10 -6.92
C LEU A 22 3.77 -1.45 -6.26
N ALA A 23 4.27 -2.67 -6.48
CA ALA A 23 5.57 -3.08 -5.93
C ALA A 23 6.68 -2.15 -6.41
N MET A 24 6.68 -1.80 -7.68
CA MET A 24 7.67 -0.86 -8.23
C MET A 24 7.55 0.51 -7.60
N LYS A 25 6.33 1.00 -7.43
CA LYS A 25 6.10 2.30 -6.82
C LYS A 25 6.54 2.33 -5.36
N MET A 26 6.34 1.23 -4.66
CA MET A 26 6.72 1.11 -3.24
C MET A 26 8.21 0.82 -3.06
N GLY A 27 8.86 0.29 -4.08
CA GLY A 27 10.24 -0.15 -3.96
C GLY A 27 10.37 -1.44 -3.19
N VAL A 28 9.38 -2.33 -3.29
CA VAL A 28 9.39 -3.63 -2.60
C VAL A 28 9.11 -4.72 -3.63
N SER A 29 9.20 -5.99 -3.19
CA SER A 29 8.93 -7.11 -4.06
C SER A 29 7.44 -7.29 -4.26
N ARG A 30 7.08 -7.96 -5.37
CA ARG A 30 5.69 -8.29 -5.65
C ARG A 30 5.10 -9.17 -4.56
N MET A 31 5.90 -10.07 -4.02
CA MET A 31 5.45 -10.95 -2.93
C MET A 31 5.07 -10.16 -1.69
N GLU A 32 5.83 -9.10 -1.40
CA GLU A 32 5.55 -8.22 -0.29
C GLU A 32 4.20 -7.53 -0.49
N VAL A 33 3.94 -7.03 -1.70
CA VAL A 33 2.66 -6.41 -2.03
C VAL A 33 1.52 -7.41 -1.84
N SER A 34 1.71 -8.64 -2.31
CA SER A 34 0.71 -9.69 -2.16
C SER A 34 0.37 -9.92 -0.69
N ARG A 35 1.37 -9.96 0.17
CA ARG A 35 1.17 -10.15 1.61
C ARG A 35 0.41 -8.98 2.22
N ILE A 36 0.76 -7.77 1.82
CA ILE A 36 0.09 -6.56 2.30
C ILE A 36 -1.39 -6.58 1.91
N LEU A 37 -1.67 -6.87 0.65
CA LEU A 37 -3.04 -6.86 0.15
C LEU A 37 -3.90 -7.97 0.74
N ARG A 38 -3.28 -9.04 1.24
CA ARG A 38 -4.00 -10.09 1.91
C ARG A 38 -4.14 -9.87 3.43
N GLY A 39 -3.61 -8.74 3.90
CA GLY A 39 -3.66 -8.41 5.32
C GLY A 39 -2.72 -9.24 6.19
N LYS A 40 -1.78 -9.95 5.58
CA LYS A 40 -0.82 -10.79 6.31
C LYS A 40 0.35 -10.01 6.87
N ARG A 41 0.66 -8.88 6.28
CA ARG A 41 1.76 -8.03 6.68
C ARG A 41 1.20 -6.67 7.04
N ILE A 42 1.36 -6.26 8.27
CA ILE A 42 0.86 -4.96 8.73
C ILE A 42 1.95 -4.23 9.49
N GLY A 43 2.11 -2.95 9.21
CA GLY A 43 2.85 -2.04 10.07
C GLY A 43 4.36 -2.04 10.03
N GLY A 44 5.01 -2.69 9.09
CA GLY A 44 6.46 -2.59 8.97
C GLY A 44 6.89 -1.24 8.40
N LYS A 45 8.08 -0.76 8.79
CA LYS A 45 8.61 0.51 8.27
C LYS A 45 8.67 0.51 6.75
N LYS A 46 9.07 -0.60 6.15
CA LYS A 46 9.13 -0.73 4.69
C LYS A 46 7.75 -0.61 4.07
N CYS A 47 6.76 -1.23 4.67
CA CYS A 47 5.40 -1.18 4.17
C CYS A 47 4.85 0.24 4.26
N ILE A 48 4.97 0.86 5.42
CA ILE A 48 4.45 2.21 5.64
C ILE A 48 5.16 3.21 4.73
N GLY A 49 6.48 3.19 4.72
CA GLY A 49 7.25 4.10 3.88
C GLY A 49 6.99 3.89 2.41
N GLY A 50 6.86 2.62 1.99
CA GLY A 50 6.57 2.31 0.60
C GLY A 50 5.21 2.80 0.16
N LEU A 51 4.20 2.65 1.00
CA LEU A 51 2.86 3.12 0.66
C LEU A 51 2.81 4.64 0.56
N ILE A 52 3.49 5.34 1.47
CA ILE A 52 3.58 6.80 1.41
C ILE A 52 4.26 7.22 0.12
N LYS A 53 5.32 6.55 -0.25
CA LYS A 53 6.05 6.82 -1.50
C LYS A 53 5.20 6.56 -2.73
N ALA A 54 4.40 5.51 -2.70
CA ALA A 54 3.56 5.12 -3.84
C ALA A 54 2.36 6.05 -4.02
N PHE A 55 1.86 6.62 -2.93
CA PHE A 55 0.68 7.48 -2.94
C PHE A 55 1.00 8.84 -2.32
N PRO A 56 1.87 9.63 -2.95
CA PRO A 56 2.29 10.91 -2.36
C PRO A 56 1.18 11.96 -2.31
N ASP A 57 0.14 11.76 -3.11
CA ASP A 57 -1.01 12.67 -3.18
C ASP A 57 -2.15 12.26 -2.25
N VAL A 58 -1.98 11.20 -1.48
CA VAL A 58 -3.01 10.67 -0.58
C VAL A 58 -2.63 11.00 0.86
N GLU A 59 -3.60 11.42 1.65
CA GLU A 59 -3.35 11.72 3.06
C GLU A 59 -3.19 10.44 3.87
N LEU A 60 -2.37 10.53 4.92
CA LEU A 60 -2.11 9.37 5.79
C LEU A 60 -3.38 8.81 6.41
N LYS A 61 -4.30 9.68 6.78
CA LYS A 61 -5.56 9.26 7.41
C LYS A 61 -6.43 8.39 6.49
N ASP A 62 -6.23 8.53 5.17
CA ASP A 62 -6.96 7.72 4.20
C ASP A 62 -6.23 6.43 3.90
N LEU A 63 -4.91 6.47 3.95
CA LEU A 63 -4.06 5.34 3.58
C LEU A 63 -3.91 4.33 4.72
N PHE A 64 -4.01 4.80 5.94
CA PHE A 64 -3.81 3.96 7.14
C PHE A 64 -4.88 4.21 8.18
N PHE A 65 -5.13 3.17 8.97
CA PHE A 65 -5.89 3.33 10.22
C PHE A 65 -4.89 3.80 11.28
N LEU A 66 -5.14 4.97 11.86
CA LEU A 66 -4.17 5.63 12.75
C LEU A 66 -4.31 5.29 14.23
N ASN A 67 -5.10 4.32 14.57
CA ASN A 67 -5.28 3.92 15.98
C ASN A 67 -4.63 2.58 16.30
#